data_f9698f7e7f32fda3ef1bbd70f6c71152
#
_entry.id   f9698f7e7f32fda3ef1bbd70f6c71152
#
_cell.length_a   1.000
_cell.length_b   1.000
_cell.length_c   1.000
_cell.angle_alpha   90.00
_cell.angle_beta   90.00
_cell.angle_gamma   90.00
#
_symmetry.space_group_name_H-M   'P 1'
#
loop_
_entity.id
_entity.type
_entity.pdbx_description
1 polymer ?
#
loop_
_entity_poly.entity_id
_entity_poly.type
_entity_poly.pdbx_seq_one_letter_code
_entity_poly.pdbx_strand_id
1 'polypeptide(L)'
;AVDYLNAIRVGAGLNPLEYSEQLSMDAQCKSTYTVYLAKNNIKNSSPHNPPKVEGLSDEYYSKCQSGNGENLYSCGIISTSIIDSISSALDDSQGTGQYYNRGHRYNLLNPEWKYIGVGNTLQQACHKLSGTQSSNVDVVAWPPKGITISESGFSPSGMWTCQFYNKLKPTADTTITIECLNSNKKWKIDPNNLLENQAYNYERSGDLISYSDDSIVFKIGGVYQITYDHLTDANGNETSYSYRTVYEKAYIGSEEEKVPQSIKLDKTSEKVLLGTTSKLIAKVSPDNIKNKRIYFASNNKEVATVNECGEITAHSLGTADITATSENGNITATCKIIVVKTLDQTDDQPEKEPTKEPAGAITNGNVNNSNNKSDLSQGHKTNNSKKENITIS
;
A
#
# COMPACT_ATOMS: atom_id res chain seq x y z
N ALA A 1 -3.95 5.22 -11.52
CA ALA A 1 -2.65 4.57 -11.34
C ALA A 1 -1.74 4.74 -12.57
N VAL A 2 -2.20 4.34 -13.75
CA VAL A 2 -1.40 4.49 -14.99
C VAL A 2 -1.11 5.95 -15.29
N ASP A 3 -2.07 6.84 -15.13
CA ASP A 3 -1.88 8.29 -15.31
C ASP A 3 -0.85 8.85 -14.32
N TYR A 4 -0.86 8.36 -13.07
CA TYR A 4 0.13 8.71 -12.06
C TYR A 4 1.55 8.29 -12.49
N LEU A 5 1.73 7.05 -12.94
CA LEU A 5 3.00 6.59 -13.46
C LEU A 5 3.42 7.38 -14.71
N ASN A 6 2.48 7.65 -15.62
CA ASN A 6 2.75 8.39 -16.84
C ASN A 6 3.17 9.84 -16.56
N ALA A 7 2.59 10.49 -15.56
CA ALA A 7 3.06 11.81 -15.13
C ALA A 7 4.54 11.79 -14.71
N ILE A 8 4.94 10.75 -13.97
CA ILE A 8 6.34 10.55 -13.55
C ILE A 8 7.23 10.23 -14.75
N ARG A 9 6.80 9.34 -15.66
CA ARG A 9 7.54 8.98 -16.87
C ARG A 9 7.77 10.19 -17.77
N VAL A 10 6.73 10.96 -18.06
CA VAL A 10 6.84 12.18 -18.87
C VAL A 10 7.76 13.20 -18.21
N GLY A 11 7.66 13.39 -16.89
CA GLY A 11 8.57 14.23 -16.11
C GLY A 11 10.02 13.77 -16.22
N ALA A 12 10.26 12.48 -16.35
CA ALA A 12 11.58 11.88 -16.56
C ALA A 12 12.04 11.90 -18.03
N GLY A 13 11.24 12.45 -18.94
CA GLY A 13 11.55 12.49 -20.38
C GLY A 13 11.27 11.19 -21.12
N LEU A 14 10.43 10.31 -20.53
CA LEU A 14 10.04 9.03 -21.11
C LEU A 14 8.69 9.14 -21.80
N ASN A 15 8.47 8.30 -22.81
CA ASN A 15 7.16 8.13 -23.39
C ASN A 15 6.18 7.55 -22.37
N PRO A 16 4.92 8.01 -22.35
CA PRO A 16 3.88 7.40 -21.53
C PRO A 16 3.63 5.96 -21.98
N LEU A 17 3.15 5.14 -21.04
CA LEU A 17 2.67 3.79 -21.32
C LEU A 17 1.19 3.85 -21.68
N GLU A 18 0.78 3.04 -22.63
CA GLU A 18 -0.63 2.82 -22.97
C GLU A 18 -1.24 1.80 -22.00
N TYR A 19 -2.40 2.13 -21.44
CA TYR A 19 -3.16 1.19 -20.62
C TYR A 19 -3.67 0.02 -21.47
N SER A 20 -3.49 -1.19 -20.96
CA SER A 20 -4.02 -2.41 -21.56
C SER A 20 -4.97 -3.11 -20.59
N GLU A 21 -6.24 -3.18 -20.96
CA GLU A 21 -7.27 -3.89 -20.19
C GLU A 21 -6.92 -5.39 -20.08
N GLN A 22 -6.46 -6.00 -21.18
CA GLN A 22 -6.07 -7.41 -21.17
C GLN A 22 -4.92 -7.68 -20.19
N LEU A 23 -3.86 -6.88 -20.23
CA LEU A 23 -2.76 -7.01 -19.27
C LEU A 23 -3.22 -6.76 -17.83
N SER A 24 -4.21 -5.90 -17.62
CA SER A 24 -4.75 -5.64 -16.28
C SER A 24 -5.55 -6.83 -15.77
N MET A 25 -6.33 -7.49 -16.62
CA MET A 25 -6.99 -8.75 -16.26
C MET A 25 -5.98 -9.84 -15.92
N ASP A 26 -4.91 -9.95 -16.71
CA ASP A 26 -3.84 -10.91 -16.48
C ASP A 26 -3.05 -10.59 -15.19
N ALA A 27 -2.81 -9.32 -14.91
CA ALA A 27 -2.20 -8.86 -13.66
C ALA A 27 -3.10 -9.15 -12.45
N GLN A 28 -4.41 -8.98 -12.60
CA GLN A 28 -5.40 -9.33 -11.56
C GLN A 28 -5.43 -10.85 -11.32
N CYS A 29 -5.39 -11.66 -12.39
CA CYS A 29 -5.26 -13.12 -12.26
C CYS A 29 -4.02 -13.49 -11.46
N LYS A 30 -2.87 -12.90 -11.78
CA LYS A 30 -1.60 -13.15 -11.09
C LYS A 30 -1.69 -12.80 -9.60
N SER A 31 -2.16 -11.60 -9.29
CA SER A 31 -2.32 -11.14 -7.89
C SER A 31 -3.23 -12.07 -7.10
N THR A 32 -4.38 -12.45 -7.66
CA THR A 32 -5.34 -13.36 -7.03
C THR A 32 -4.74 -14.74 -6.83
N TYR A 33 -4.04 -15.27 -7.83
CA TYR A 33 -3.43 -16.59 -7.75
C TYR A 33 -2.31 -16.66 -6.71
N THR A 34 -1.47 -15.63 -6.63
CA THR A 34 -0.41 -15.56 -5.61
C THR A 34 -0.99 -15.59 -4.19
N VAL A 35 -2.07 -14.85 -3.95
CA VAL A 35 -2.78 -14.86 -2.66
C VAL A 35 -3.41 -16.23 -2.39
N TYR A 36 -3.99 -16.88 -3.40
CA TYR A 36 -4.53 -18.22 -3.27
C TYR A 36 -3.46 -19.23 -2.83
N LEU A 37 -2.29 -19.22 -3.46
CA LEU A 37 -1.18 -20.09 -3.08
C LEU A 37 -0.77 -19.88 -1.61
N ALA A 38 -0.62 -18.62 -1.20
CA ALA A 38 -0.25 -18.27 0.17
C ALA A 38 -1.31 -18.73 1.19
N LYS A 39 -2.59 -18.50 0.92
CA LYS A 39 -3.69 -18.92 1.82
C LYS A 39 -3.81 -20.44 1.98
N ASN A 40 -3.41 -21.20 0.96
CA ASN A 40 -3.45 -22.66 0.99
C ASN A 40 -2.10 -23.29 1.39
N ASN A 41 -1.14 -22.48 1.86
CA ASN A 41 0.21 -22.92 2.24
C ASN A 41 0.93 -23.70 1.11
N ILE A 42 0.65 -23.36 -0.15
CA ILE A 42 1.31 -23.97 -1.29
C ILE A 42 2.64 -23.25 -1.51
N LYS A 43 3.73 -24.01 -1.41
CA LYS A 43 5.09 -23.47 -1.58
C LYS A 43 5.24 -22.82 -2.95
N ASN A 44 5.55 -21.54 -2.97
CA ASN A 44 5.84 -20.77 -4.16
C ASN A 44 7.29 -20.27 -4.10
N SER A 45 8.23 -21.07 -4.64
CA SER A 45 9.66 -20.76 -4.64
C SER A 45 10.06 -19.73 -5.70
N SER A 46 9.18 -19.46 -6.65
CA SER A 46 9.39 -18.49 -7.72
C SER A 46 8.11 -17.66 -7.94
N PRO A 47 7.95 -16.52 -7.28
CA PRO A 47 6.73 -15.71 -7.39
C PRO A 47 6.38 -15.33 -8.84
N HIS A 48 7.38 -15.06 -9.67
CA HIS A 48 7.18 -14.78 -11.09
C HIS A 48 6.72 -16.00 -11.90
N ASN A 49 7.12 -17.21 -11.49
CA ASN A 49 6.75 -18.47 -12.12
C ASN A 49 6.12 -19.42 -11.08
N PRO A 50 4.93 -19.11 -10.57
CA PRO A 50 4.29 -19.91 -9.54
C PRO A 50 3.97 -21.32 -10.04
N PRO A 51 3.91 -22.33 -9.15
CA PRO A 51 3.53 -23.69 -9.56
C PRO A 51 2.08 -23.71 -10.04
N LYS A 52 1.78 -24.53 -11.06
CA LYS A 52 0.40 -24.82 -11.43
C LYS A 52 -0.18 -25.83 -10.45
N VAL A 53 -1.32 -25.49 -9.85
CA VAL A 53 -2.03 -26.42 -8.96
C VAL A 53 -2.97 -27.32 -9.73
N GLU A 54 -3.26 -28.50 -9.19
CA GLU A 54 -4.20 -29.44 -9.77
C GLU A 54 -5.60 -28.83 -9.86
N GLY A 55 -6.29 -29.04 -10.96
CA GLY A 55 -7.61 -28.48 -11.23
C GLY A 55 -7.61 -27.03 -11.79
N LEU A 56 -6.47 -26.35 -11.82
CA LEU A 56 -6.37 -25.04 -12.47
C LEU A 56 -6.34 -25.19 -13.99
N SER A 57 -7.22 -24.48 -14.71
CA SER A 57 -7.24 -24.51 -16.16
C SER A 57 -5.94 -23.95 -16.77
N ASP A 58 -5.53 -24.49 -17.93
CA ASP A 58 -4.36 -23.99 -18.66
C ASP A 58 -4.55 -22.54 -19.08
N GLU A 59 -5.76 -22.17 -19.46
CA GLU A 59 -6.10 -20.78 -19.85
C GLU A 59 -5.86 -19.80 -18.69
N TYR A 60 -6.38 -20.10 -17.48
CA TYR A 60 -6.18 -19.24 -16.33
C TYR A 60 -4.71 -19.17 -15.93
N TYR A 61 -4.02 -20.30 -15.89
CA TYR A 61 -2.61 -20.35 -15.57
C TYR A 61 -1.76 -19.55 -16.57
N SER A 62 -2.08 -19.66 -17.87
CA SER A 62 -1.41 -18.90 -18.92
C SER A 62 -1.57 -17.37 -18.73
N LYS A 63 -2.76 -16.90 -18.36
CA LYS A 63 -3.01 -15.48 -18.02
C LYS A 63 -2.13 -15.03 -16.86
N CYS A 64 -1.92 -15.87 -15.85
CA CYS A 64 -1.01 -15.56 -14.75
C CYS A 64 0.46 -15.41 -15.20
N GLN A 65 0.86 -16.01 -16.33
CA GLN A 65 2.21 -15.97 -16.87
C GLN A 65 2.41 -14.91 -17.98
N SER A 66 1.35 -14.24 -18.44
CA SER A 66 1.40 -13.29 -19.55
C SER A 66 2.24 -12.04 -19.22
N GLY A 67 2.69 -11.33 -20.26
CA GLY A 67 3.51 -10.12 -20.16
C GLY A 67 5.01 -10.43 -20.22
N ASN A 68 5.79 -9.50 -20.79
CA ASN A 68 7.23 -9.63 -20.95
C ASN A 68 8.00 -9.04 -19.76
N GLY A 69 7.41 -8.08 -19.08
CA GLY A 69 7.89 -7.52 -17.81
C GLY A 69 6.85 -7.68 -16.72
N GLU A 70 7.28 -8.00 -15.51
CA GLU A 70 6.37 -8.16 -14.38
C GLU A 70 7.00 -7.59 -13.11
N ASN A 71 6.22 -6.80 -12.39
CA ASN A 71 6.49 -6.43 -11.01
C ASN A 71 5.45 -7.09 -10.11
N LEU A 72 5.93 -7.71 -9.04
CA LEU A 72 5.09 -8.25 -7.97
C LEU A 72 5.42 -7.53 -6.67
N TYR A 73 4.40 -7.03 -6.02
CA TYR A 73 4.53 -6.32 -4.76
C TYR A 73 3.62 -6.93 -3.71
N SER A 74 4.21 -7.51 -2.67
CA SER A 74 3.48 -8.07 -1.53
C SER A 74 3.26 -6.98 -0.50
N CYS A 75 2.01 -6.65 -0.25
CA CYS A 75 1.64 -5.73 0.82
C CYS A 75 1.36 -6.54 2.07
N GLY A 76 2.04 -6.25 3.17
CA GLY A 76 1.57 -6.68 4.48
C GLY A 76 0.12 -6.20 4.69
N ILE A 77 -0.57 -6.73 5.62
CA ILE A 77 -2.00 -6.68 6.01
C ILE A 77 -2.83 -5.40 5.69
N ILE A 78 -2.31 -4.39 5.02
CA ILE A 78 -3.00 -3.13 4.79
C ILE A 78 -3.24 -2.92 3.30
N SER A 79 -4.49 -2.69 2.95
CA SER A 79 -5.02 -2.26 1.66
C SER A 79 -4.07 -1.28 0.96
N THR A 80 -3.28 -1.77 0.05
CA THR A 80 -2.48 -0.88 -0.78
C THR A 80 -3.35 -0.41 -1.91
N SER A 81 -3.45 0.90 -2.06
CA SER A 81 -3.96 1.42 -3.33
C SER A 81 -2.99 1.01 -4.45
N ILE A 82 -3.53 0.87 -5.64
CA ILE A 82 -2.69 0.54 -6.81
C ILE A 82 -1.65 1.66 -7.08
N ILE A 83 -1.93 2.88 -6.63
CA ILE A 83 -0.99 4.02 -6.69
C ILE A 83 0.16 3.79 -5.72
N ASP A 84 -0.13 3.32 -4.50
CA ASP A 84 0.90 3.04 -3.50
C ASP A 84 1.84 1.91 -3.97
N SER A 85 1.31 0.91 -4.68
CA SER A 85 2.15 -0.14 -5.25
C SER A 85 3.11 0.38 -6.32
N ILE A 86 2.67 1.35 -7.15
CA ILE A 86 3.53 2.02 -8.13
C ILE A 86 4.57 2.89 -7.43
N SER A 87 4.16 3.69 -6.44
CA SER A 87 5.06 4.53 -5.65
C SER A 87 6.14 3.70 -4.96
N SER A 88 5.75 2.61 -4.32
CA SER A 88 6.68 1.69 -3.66
C SER A 88 7.61 0.97 -4.65
N ALA A 89 7.11 0.60 -5.83
CA ALA A 89 7.92 0.00 -6.89
C ALA A 89 8.93 1.00 -7.49
N LEU A 90 8.60 2.29 -7.49
CA LEU A 90 9.53 3.36 -7.91
C LEU A 90 10.56 3.67 -6.81
N ASP A 91 10.17 3.67 -5.54
CA ASP A 91 11.10 3.80 -4.43
C ASP A 91 12.06 2.61 -4.39
N ASP A 92 11.54 1.39 -4.49
CA ASP A 92 12.29 0.12 -4.57
C ASP A 92 13.46 0.06 -3.56
N SER A 93 13.35 0.80 -2.44
CA SER A 93 14.38 0.95 -1.41
C SER A 93 14.32 -0.12 -0.32
N GLN A 94 13.23 -0.87 -0.25
CA GLN A 94 12.89 -1.78 0.85
C GLN A 94 13.59 -3.17 0.78
N GLY A 95 14.52 -3.37 -0.13
CA GLY A 95 15.29 -4.61 -0.21
C GLY A 95 16.37 -4.68 0.88
N THR A 96 16.16 -5.49 1.90
CA THR A 96 17.23 -5.91 2.83
C THR A 96 18.16 -6.86 2.13
N GLY A 97 19.29 -6.39 1.65
CA GLY A 97 20.31 -7.23 1.06
C GLY A 97 21.00 -6.55 -0.12
N GLN A 98 22.17 -7.01 -0.46
CA GLN A 98 23.10 -6.59 -1.52
C GLN A 98 22.49 -6.52 -2.93
N TYR A 99 21.35 -5.85 -3.16
CA TYR A 99 20.69 -5.90 -4.46
C TYR A 99 20.49 -4.52 -5.05
N TYR A 100 21.22 -4.28 -5.84
CA TYR A 100 21.71 -3.49 -6.93
C TYR A 100 20.75 -3.40 -8.10
N ASN A 101 19.85 -4.33 -8.19
CA ASN A 101 18.91 -4.44 -9.28
C ASN A 101 17.55 -3.96 -8.80
N ARG A 102 17.31 -2.69 -8.92
CA ARG A 102 16.00 -2.06 -8.65
C ARG A 102 15.02 -2.46 -9.75
N GLY A 103 14.73 -3.76 -9.83
CA GLY A 103 14.01 -4.40 -10.91
C GLY A 103 12.62 -3.83 -11.12
N HIS A 104 11.91 -3.50 -10.04
CA HIS A 104 10.59 -2.91 -10.13
C HIS A 104 10.65 -1.50 -10.73
N ARG A 105 11.55 -0.65 -10.24
CA ARG A 105 11.79 0.68 -10.79
C ARG A 105 12.26 0.61 -12.23
N TYR A 106 13.23 -0.27 -12.51
CA TYR A 106 13.75 -0.50 -13.85
C TYR A 106 12.63 -0.84 -14.84
N ASN A 107 11.74 -1.75 -14.48
CA ASN A 107 10.60 -2.10 -15.31
C ASN A 107 9.66 -0.91 -15.55
N LEU A 108 9.28 -0.18 -14.50
CA LEU A 108 8.35 0.94 -14.62
C LEU A 108 8.92 2.14 -15.39
N LEU A 109 10.25 2.33 -15.36
CA LEU A 109 10.94 3.42 -16.05
C LEU A 109 11.66 2.98 -17.33
N ASN A 110 11.57 1.71 -17.74
CA ASN A 110 12.15 1.26 -18.99
C ASN A 110 11.52 2.01 -20.18
N PRO A 111 12.32 2.71 -21.00
CA PRO A 111 11.85 3.53 -22.10
C PRO A 111 11.22 2.72 -23.25
N GLU A 112 11.52 1.43 -23.33
CA GLU A 112 11.12 0.57 -24.44
C GLU A 112 9.73 -0.05 -24.26
N TRP A 113 9.19 -0.10 -23.04
CA TRP A 113 7.84 -0.63 -22.83
C TRP A 113 6.77 0.28 -23.44
N LYS A 114 5.78 -0.34 -24.10
CA LYS A 114 4.65 0.35 -24.70
C LYS A 114 3.38 0.24 -23.86
N TYR A 115 3.06 -0.93 -23.35
CA TYR A 115 1.82 -1.21 -22.65
C TYR A 115 2.03 -1.56 -21.19
N ILE A 116 1.05 -1.20 -20.37
CA ILE A 116 0.98 -1.58 -18.96
C ILE A 116 -0.41 -2.07 -18.58
N GLY A 117 -0.46 -3.11 -17.78
CA GLY A 117 -1.63 -3.57 -17.04
C GLY A 117 -1.33 -3.63 -15.55
N VAL A 118 -2.33 -3.33 -14.75
CA VAL A 118 -2.21 -3.29 -13.29
C VAL A 118 -3.33 -4.10 -12.64
N GLY A 119 -2.99 -4.96 -11.70
CA GLY A 119 -3.92 -5.78 -10.93
C GLY A 119 -3.57 -5.74 -9.45
N ASN A 120 -4.58 -5.74 -8.60
CA ASN A 120 -4.40 -5.60 -7.16
C ASN A 120 -5.40 -6.46 -6.37
N THR A 121 -4.90 -7.05 -5.30
CA THR A 121 -5.69 -7.60 -4.20
C THR A 121 -5.32 -6.84 -2.92
N LEU A 122 -5.97 -7.13 -1.80
CA LEU A 122 -5.61 -6.53 -0.50
C LEU A 122 -4.20 -6.90 -0.02
N GLN A 123 -3.56 -7.91 -0.63
CA GLN A 123 -2.29 -8.47 -0.16
C GLN A 123 -1.19 -8.50 -1.23
N GLN A 124 -1.55 -8.34 -2.49
CA GLN A 124 -0.63 -8.46 -3.61
C GLN A 124 -1.00 -7.49 -4.72
N ALA A 125 -0.02 -6.77 -5.24
CA ALA A 125 -0.14 -6.01 -6.49
C ALA A 125 0.73 -6.64 -7.57
N CYS A 126 0.29 -6.53 -8.82
CA CYS A 126 1.01 -6.97 -10.00
C CYS A 126 0.95 -5.88 -11.07
N HIS A 127 2.10 -5.53 -11.63
CA HIS A 127 2.19 -4.70 -12.82
C HIS A 127 2.75 -5.56 -13.94
N LYS A 128 2.04 -5.66 -15.05
CA LYS A 128 2.49 -6.36 -16.25
C LYS A 128 2.78 -5.38 -17.37
N LEU A 129 3.92 -5.57 -18.01
CA LEU A 129 4.42 -4.71 -19.08
C LEU A 129 4.62 -5.55 -20.34
N SER A 130 4.34 -4.97 -21.48
CA SER A 130 4.44 -5.65 -22.76
C SER A 130 4.57 -4.66 -23.92
N GLY A 131 4.88 -5.22 -25.09
CA GLY A 131 5.08 -4.47 -26.33
C GLY A 131 6.34 -3.61 -26.26
N THR A 132 6.74 -3.12 -27.43
CA THR A 132 7.92 -2.27 -27.56
C THR A 132 7.56 -0.96 -28.26
N GLN A 133 8.24 0.11 -27.87
CA GLN A 133 8.22 1.39 -28.54
C GLN A 133 9.66 1.87 -28.78
N SER A 134 9.88 2.66 -29.80
CA SER A 134 11.18 3.28 -30.02
C SER A 134 11.46 4.32 -28.96
N SER A 135 12.69 4.36 -28.48
CA SER A 135 13.15 5.35 -27.54
C SER A 135 14.50 5.90 -27.97
N ASN A 136 14.65 7.23 -27.89
CA ASN A 136 15.93 7.93 -28.11
C ASN A 136 16.55 8.38 -26.78
N VAL A 137 16.14 7.76 -25.68
CA VAL A 137 16.64 8.10 -24.35
C VAL A 137 18.02 7.48 -24.14
N ASP A 138 19.00 8.31 -23.86
CA ASP A 138 20.37 7.85 -23.58
C ASP A 138 20.58 7.51 -22.08
N VAL A 139 19.79 8.13 -21.19
CA VAL A 139 19.91 7.95 -19.73
C VAL A 139 18.54 7.99 -19.07
N VAL A 140 18.28 7.04 -18.21
CA VAL A 140 17.14 7.03 -17.28
C VAL A 140 17.65 7.05 -15.85
N ALA A 141 17.37 8.11 -15.13
CA ALA A 141 17.87 8.33 -13.77
C ALA A 141 16.73 8.38 -12.74
N TRP A 142 17.06 8.03 -11.51
CA TRP A 142 16.25 8.25 -10.33
C TRP A 142 17.14 8.85 -9.23
N PRO A 143 16.91 10.07 -8.77
CA PRO A 143 15.77 10.96 -9.10
C PRO A 143 15.71 11.35 -10.59
N PRO A 144 14.50 11.58 -11.14
CA PRO A 144 14.34 11.84 -12.56
C PRO A 144 14.86 13.24 -12.96
N LYS A 145 15.22 13.39 -14.23
CA LYS A 145 15.51 14.69 -14.84
C LYS A 145 14.26 15.57 -14.81
N GLY A 146 14.42 16.85 -14.54
CA GLY A 146 13.36 17.85 -14.53
C GLY A 146 12.76 18.04 -13.15
N ILE A 147 11.79 17.26 -12.73
CA ILE A 147 11.10 17.43 -11.45
C ILE A 147 11.07 16.11 -10.70
N THR A 148 11.53 16.14 -9.46
CA THR A 148 11.36 15.05 -8.50
C THR A 148 10.29 15.46 -7.49
N ILE A 149 9.23 14.68 -7.41
CA ILE A 149 8.09 14.94 -6.52
C ILE A 149 8.29 14.15 -5.23
N SER A 150 8.16 14.78 -4.07
CA SER A 150 8.38 14.16 -2.76
C SER A 150 7.48 12.95 -2.50
N GLU A 151 6.28 12.95 -3.06
CA GLU A 151 5.28 11.89 -2.91
C GLU A 151 5.33 10.84 -4.05
N SER A 152 6.32 10.90 -4.94
CA SER A 152 6.44 9.97 -6.08
C SER A 152 7.15 8.64 -5.77
N GLY A 153 7.34 8.31 -4.49
CA GLY A 153 8.16 7.18 -4.06
C GLY A 153 9.65 7.50 -4.05
N PHE A 154 10.04 8.77 -4.19
CA PHE A 154 11.43 9.19 -4.05
C PHE A 154 11.79 9.34 -2.56
N SER A 155 12.81 8.63 -2.13
CA SER A 155 13.45 8.81 -0.83
C SER A 155 14.83 9.45 -1.02
N PRO A 156 15.09 10.63 -0.42
CA PRO A 156 16.43 11.25 -0.47
C PRO A 156 17.54 10.37 0.11
N SER A 157 17.24 9.55 1.10
CA SER A 157 18.15 8.58 1.71
C SER A 157 18.04 7.18 1.08
N GLY A 158 17.17 7.00 0.08
CA GLY A 158 17.01 5.74 -0.61
C GLY A 158 18.09 5.48 -1.64
N MET A 159 18.08 4.29 -2.23
CA MET A 159 18.99 3.94 -3.31
C MET A 159 18.57 4.63 -4.60
N TRP A 160 19.46 5.40 -5.18
CA TRP A 160 19.29 6.04 -6.48
C TRP A 160 19.84 5.18 -7.59
N THR A 161 19.36 5.40 -8.82
CA THR A 161 19.80 4.59 -9.97
C THR A 161 20.01 5.46 -11.19
N CYS A 162 20.93 5.04 -12.04
CA CYS A 162 21.12 5.59 -13.37
C CYS A 162 21.36 4.45 -14.34
N GLN A 163 20.44 4.28 -15.28
CA GLN A 163 20.55 3.31 -16.36
C GLN A 163 20.98 4.06 -17.63
N PHE A 164 22.08 3.62 -18.20
CA PHE A 164 22.58 4.16 -19.46
C PHE A 164 22.11 3.31 -20.64
N TYR A 165 21.83 3.98 -21.75
CA TYR A 165 21.38 3.38 -22.98
C TYR A 165 22.20 3.90 -24.16
N ASN A 166 22.23 3.15 -25.24
CA ASN A 166 22.73 3.57 -26.56
C ASN A 166 24.14 4.19 -26.58
N LYS A 167 24.28 5.48 -26.27
CA LYS A 167 25.47 6.27 -26.56
C LYS A 167 26.41 6.44 -25.39
N LEU A 168 25.97 6.20 -24.18
CA LEU A 168 26.75 6.40 -22.97
C LEU A 168 26.89 5.11 -22.19
N LYS A 169 28.09 4.85 -21.68
CA LYS A 169 28.38 3.70 -20.83
C LYS A 169 29.18 4.09 -19.62
N PRO A 170 28.84 3.58 -18.44
CA PRO A 170 29.63 3.79 -17.24
C PRO A 170 30.89 2.94 -17.29
N THR A 171 31.96 3.44 -16.69
CA THR A 171 33.24 2.74 -16.49
C THR A 171 33.39 2.32 -15.03
N ALA A 172 34.46 1.61 -14.71
CA ALA A 172 34.82 1.31 -13.32
C ALA A 172 35.10 2.57 -12.50
N ASP A 173 35.56 3.63 -13.19
CA ASP A 173 35.99 4.91 -12.59
C ASP A 173 34.87 5.96 -12.59
N THR A 174 33.66 5.60 -13.00
CA THR A 174 32.53 6.56 -13.04
C THR A 174 32.24 7.11 -11.66
N THR A 175 32.42 8.41 -11.49
CA THR A 175 32.08 9.13 -10.25
C THR A 175 30.75 9.88 -10.40
N ILE A 176 30.11 10.18 -9.26
CA ILE A 176 28.84 10.90 -9.21
C ILE A 176 29.01 12.13 -8.33
N THR A 177 28.69 13.29 -8.89
CA THR A 177 28.65 14.55 -8.14
C THR A 177 27.21 15.04 -8.07
N ILE A 178 26.72 15.30 -6.86
CA ILE A 178 25.41 15.92 -6.62
C ILE A 178 25.67 17.31 -6.05
N GLU A 179 25.14 18.33 -6.67
CA GLU A 179 25.29 19.71 -6.24
C GLU A 179 23.94 20.38 -6.03
N CYS A 180 23.72 20.92 -4.83
CA CYS A 180 22.55 21.75 -4.56
C CYS A 180 22.86 23.20 -4.99
N LEU A 181 22.32 23.63 -6.12
CA LEU A 181 22.61 24.94 -6.72
C LEU A 181 22.13 26.13 -5.88
N ASN A 182 21.15 25.91 -5.00
CA ASN A 182 20.64 26.95 -4.10
C ASN A 182 21.55 27.20 -2.87
N SER A 183 22.43 26.25 -2.52
CA SER A 183 23.23 26.32 -1.29
C SER A 183 24.71 26.03 -1.50
N ASN A 184 25.12 25.76 -2.73
CA ASN A 184 26.50 25.34 -3.10
C ASN A 184 27.00 24.10 -2.34
N LYS A 185 26.09 23.31 -1.76
CA LYS A 185 26.44 22.06 -1.09
C LYS A 185 26.69 20.97 -2.13
N LYS A 186 27.78 20.24 -1.97
CA LYS A 186 28.17 19.16 -2.86
C LYS A 186 28.40 17.86 -2.12
N TRP A 187 28.06 16.77 -2.77
CA TRP A 187 28.37 15.40 -2.38
C TRP A 187 29.06 14.72 -3.56
N LYS A 188 30.09 13.95 -3.29
CA LYS A 188 30.78 13.16 -4.30
C LYS A 188 30.80 11.70 -3.89
N ILE A 189 30.39 10.84 -4.79
CA ILE A 189 30.47 9.39 -4.68
C ILE A 189 31.54 8.94 -5.67
N ASP A 190 32.61 8.34 -5.15
CA ASP A 190 33.78 7.94 -5.91
C ASP A 190 34.09 6.46 -5.58
N PRO A 191 33.87 5.52 -6.52
CA PRO A 191 34.06 4.09 -6.26
C PRO A 191 35.51 3.73 -5.92
N ASN A 192 36.47 4.53 -6.35
CA ASN A 192 37.89 4.32 -6.11
C ASN A 192 38.41 4.94 -4.81
N ASN A 193 37.56 5.71 -4.13
CA ASN A 193 37.91 6.41 -2.91
C ASN A 193 36.82 6.25 -1.84
N LEU A 194 36.40 5.00 -1.62
CA LEU A 194 35.47 4.62 -0.57
C LEU A 194 36.20 4.71 0.77
N LEU A 195 36.00 5.80 1.50
CA LEU A 195 36.55 5.94 2.86
C LEU A 195 35.79 4.95 3.78
N GLU A 196 36.50 4.22 4.63
CA GLU A 196 35.98 3.19 5.55
C GLU A 196 34.82 3.65 6.45
N ASN A 197 34.56 4.96 6.52
CA ASN A 197 33.50 5.56 7.35
C ASN A 197 32.49 6.40 6.56
N GLN A 198 32.44 6.29 5.24
CA GLN A 198 31.43 6.99 4.46
C GLN A 198 30.15 6.15 4.35
N ALA A 199 29.02 6.77 4.68
CA ALA A 199 27.69 6.17 4.67
C ALA A 199 27.09 6.11 3.25
N TYR A 200 27.89 5.83 2.23
CA TYR A 200 27.39 5.68 0.87
C TYR A 200 27.63 4.29 0.29
N ASN A 201 26.69 3.87 -0.55
CA ASN A 201 26.79 2.65 -1.33
C ASN A 201 26.96 3.02 -2.81
N TYR A 202 27.79 2.29 -3.51
CA TYR A 202 27.94 2.40 -4.95
C TYR A 202 28.07 1.00 -5.56
N GLU A 203 27.34 0.77 -6.60
CA GLU A 203 27.50 -0.43 -7.39
C GLU A 203 27.16 -0.22 -8.86
N ARG A 204 27.89 -0.91 -9.70
CA ARG A 204 27.69 -0.96 -11.13
C ARG A 204 27.42 -2.38 -11.60
N SER A 205 26.30 -2.58 -12.27
CA SER A 205 25.96 -3.83 -12.94
C SER A 205 25.67 -3.56 -14.41
N GLY A 206 26.66 -3.85 -15.27
CA GLY A 206 26.58 -3.52 -16.70
C GLY A 206 26.47 -2.01 -16.90
N ASP A 207 25.38 -1.56 -17.52
CA ASP A 207 25.07 -0.17 -17.82
C ASP A 207 24.18 0.50 -16.75
N LEU A 208 23.96 -0.16 -15.61
CA LEU A 208 23.24 0.37 -14.45
C LEU A 208 24.22 0.75 -13.34
N ILE A 209 24.07 1.94 -12.80
CA ILE A 209 24.68 2.37 -11.53
C ILE A 209 23.59 2.51 -10.49
N SER A 210 23.82 1.94 -9.31
CA SER A 210 23.00 2.14 -8.12
C SER A 210 23.85 2.74 -7.01
N TYR A 211 23.33 3.75 -6.32
CA TYR A 211 24.08 4.45 -5.28
C TYR A 211 23.17 5.08 -4.24
N SER A 212 23.69 5.24 -3.04
CA SER A 212 23.06 6.01 -1.96
C SER A 212 24.10 6.69 -1.10
N ASP A 213 23.73 7.78 -0.49
CA ASP A 213 24.53 8.46 0.54
C ASP A 213 23.55 9.09 1.55
N ASP A 214 23.57 8.61 2.77
CA ASP A 214 22.68 9.05 3.85
C ASP A 214 22.89 10.52 4.24
N SER A 215 24.01 11.13 3.84
CA SER A 215 24.28 12.55 4.06
C SER A 215 23.60 13.47 3.07
N ILE A 216 23.05 12.91 1.96
CA ILE A 216 22.34 13.69 0.94
C ILE A 216 20.94 14.00 1.46
N VAL A 217 20.65 15.28 1.58
CA VAL A 217 19.34 15.77 1.99
C VAL A 217 18.78 16.69 0.93
N PHE A 218 17.70 16.25 0.28
CA PHE A 218 16.94 17.11 -0.61
C PHE A 218 15.97 17.97 0.19
N LYS A 219 15.92 19.25 -0.15
CA LYS A 219 14.97 20.21 0.43
C LYS A 219 13.95 20.63 -0.63
N ILE A 220 12.70 20.74 -0.25
CA ILE A 220 11.64 21.28 -1.11
C ILE A 220 12.06 22.63 -1.69
N GLY A 221 11.88 22.83 -2.99
CA GLY A 221 12.36 24.00 -3.73
C GLY A 221 13.84 23.97 -4.10
N GLY A 222 14.57 22.92 -3.69
CA GLY A 222 15.99 22.77 -4.04
C GLY A 222 16.18 22.37 -5.50
N VAL A 223 17.16 22.98 -6.15
CA VAL A 223 17.61 22.62 -7.50
C VAL A 223 18.91 21.83 -7.37
N TYR A 224 18.89 20.62 -7.86
CA TYR A 224 20.04 19.70 -7.77
C TYR A 224 20.57 19.39 -9.16
N GLN A 225 21.86 19.53 -9.34
CA GLN A 225 22.58 19.05 -10.51
C GLN A 225 23.27 17.75 -10.16
N ILE A 226 23.01 16.70 -10.95
CA ILE A 226 23.66 15.40 -10.81
C ILE A 226 24.54 15.21 -12.04
N THR A 227 25.82 14.91 -11.81
CA THR A 227 26.84 14.74 -12.85
C THR A 227 27.48 13.37 -12.69
N TYR A 228 27.56 12.64 -13.77
CA TYR A 228 28.31 11.39 -13.90
C TYR A 228 29.53 11.69 -14.77
N ASP A 229 30.71 11.55 -14.18
CA ASP A 229 32.01 11.76 -14.86
C ASP A 229 32.66 10.40 -15.16
N HIS A 230 33.63 10.37 -16.07
CA HIS A 230 34.33 9.17 -16.54
C HIS A 230 33.40 8.13 -17.19
N LEU A 231 32.45 8.61 -17.99
CA LEU A 231 31.68 7.79 -18.91
C LEU A 231 32.44 7.60 -20.22
N THR A 232 32.04 6.62 -21.03
CA THR A 232 32.47 6.49 -22.42
C THR A 232 31.32 6.76 -23.37
N ASP A 233 31.61 7.49 -24.46
CA ASP A 233 30.67 7.69 -25.57
C ASP A 233 30.64 6.48 -26.53
N ALA A 234 29.81 6.53 -27.58
CA ALA A 234 29.73 5.47 -28.59
C ALA A 234 31.02 5.23 -29.36
N ASN A 235 31.96 6.19 -29.36
CA ASN A 235 33.27 6.11 -30.02
C ASN A 235 34.39 5.66 -29.05
N GLY A 236 34.06 5.42 -27.79
CA GLY A 236 35.00 5.03 -26.75
C GLY A 236 35.76 6.22 -26.13
N ASN A 237 35.38 7.45 -26.42
CA ASN A 237 35.99 8.62 -25.80
C ASN A 237 35.42 8.86 -24.42
N GLU A 238 36.29 9.37 -23.51
CA GLU A 238 35.83 9.80 -22.19
C GLU A 238 34.87 11.00 -22.31
N THR A 239 33.79 10.95 -21.53
CA THR A 239 32.77 12.00 -21.51
C THR A 239 32.09 12.07 -20.14
N SER A 240 31.21 13.06 -19.98
CA SER A 240 30.36 13.19 -18.79
C SER A 240 28.92 13.41 -19.18
N TYR A 241 28.01 13.16 -18.25
CA TYR A 241 26.59 13.44 -18.39
C TYR A 241 26.06 14.16 -17.17
N SER A 242 25.38 15.27 -17.39
CA SER A 242 24.76 16.05 -16.31
C SER A 242 23.29 16.30 -16.59
N TYR A 243 22.50 16.29 -15.54
CA TYR A 243 21.13 16.74 -15.59
C TYR A 243 20.75 17.48 -14.31
N ARG A 244 19.63 18.18 -14.37
CA ARG A 244 19.08 18.87 -13.20
C ARG A 244 17.72 18.29 -12.85
N THR A 245 17.43 18.29 -11.56
CA THR A 245 16.11 18.02 -11.00
C THR A 245 15.77 19.07 -9.96
N VAL A 246 14.53 19.47 -9.91
CA VAL A 246 13.97 20.33 -8.86
C VAL A 246 13.18 19.42 -7.92
N TYR A 247 13.47 19.48 -6.63
CA TYR A 247 12.74 18.70 -5.63
C TYR A 247 11.54 19.50 -5.12
N GLU A 248 10.37 19.09 -5.55
CA GLU A 248 9.13 19.80 -5.26
C GLU A 248 8.18 18.91 -4.45
N LYS A 249 7.34 19.56 -3.67
CA LYS A 249 6.15 18.91 -3.15
C LYS A 249 5.19 18.67 -4.30
N ALA A 250 4.49 17.51 -4.31
CA ALA A 250 3.45 17.28 -5.31
C ALA A 250 2.49 18.47 -5.27
N TYR A 251 2.50 19.26 -6.33
CA TYR A 251 1.46 20.24 -6.56
C TYR A 251 0.26 19.49 -7.15
N ILE A 252 -0.45 18.80 -6.30
CA ILE A 252 -1.82 18.42 -6.58
C ILE A 252 -2.59 19.72 -6.49
N GLY A 253 -2.76 20.39 -7.63
CA GLY A 253 -3.28 21.75 -7.77
C GLY A 253 -3.99 22.28 -6.53
N SER A 254 -3.98 23.57 -6.29
CA SER A 254 -4.40 24.28 -5.08
C SER A 254 -5.84 24.06 -4.57
N GLU A 255 -6.41 22.92 -4.81
CA GLU A 255 -7.44 22.39 -3.95
C GLU A 255 -6.72 21.81 -2.73
N GLU A 256 -6.79 22.51 -1.61
CA GLU A 256 -6.60 21.90 -0.29
C GLU A 256 -7.14 20.49 -0.38
N GLU A 257 -6.34 19.50 -0.04
CA GLU A 257 -6.79 18.11 -0.04
C GLU A 257 -8.02 18.07 0.86
N LYS A 258 -9.20 18.20 0.24
CA LYS A 258 -10.45 18.25 0.96
C LYS A 258 -10.62 16.90 1.61
N VAL A 259 -10.27 16.85 2.87
CA VAL A 259 -10.47 15.67 3.70
C VAL A 259 -11.96 15.45 3.94
N PRO A 260 -12.42 14.23 4.14
CA PRO A 260 -13.76 13.95 4.58
C PRO A 260 -14.14 14.83 5.79
N GLN A 261 -15.22 15.56 5.67
CA GLN A 261 -15.73 16.41 6.77
C GLN A 261 -16.91 15.75 7.46
N SER A 262 -17.64 14.90 6.76
CA SER A 262 -18.73 14.13 7.34
C SER A 262 -19.01 12.85 6.50
N ILE A 263 -19.58 11.86 7.20
CA ILE A 263 -20.22 10.69 6.57
C ILE A 263 -21.70 10.75 6.92
N LYS A 264 -22.55 10.62 5.93
CA LYS A 264 -24.00 10.50 6.10
C LYS A 264 -24.45 9.12 5.64
N LEU A 265 -25.13 8.41 6.51
CA LEU A 265 -25.81 7.17 6.17
C LEU A 265 -27.23 7.45 5.67
N ASP A 266 -27.72 6.65 4.76
CA ASP A 266 -29.11 6.70 4.28
C ASP A 266 -30.12 6.33 5.36
N LYS A 267 -29.67 5.60 6.41
CA LYS A 267 -30.46 5.16 7.56
C LYS A 267 -29.67 5.36 8.84
N THR A 268 -30.34 5.73 9.91
CA THR A 268 -29.77 5.80 11.27
C THR A 268 -30.16 4.60 12.12
N SER A 269 -31.26 3.93 11.74
CA SER A 269 -31.71 2.65 12.31
C SER A 269 -32.51 1.88 11.28
N GLU A 270 -32.48 0.55 11.38
CA GLU A 270 -33.25 -0.35 10.52
C GLU A 270 -33.63 -1.63 11.24
N LYS A 271 -34.88 -2.09 11.05
CA LYS A 271 -35.32 -3.44 11.42
C LYS A 271 -35.09 -4.39 10.25
N VAL A 272 -34.31 -5.45 10.47
CA VAL A 272 -33.98 -6.46 9.45
C VAL A 272 -34.51 -7.82 9.90
N LEU A 273 -35.11 -8.56 8.99
CA LEU A 273 -35.59 -9.90 9.28
C LEU A 273 -34.44 -10.88 9.49
N LEU A 274 -34.55 -11.74 10.47
CA LEU A 274 -33.60 -12.81 10.71
C LEU A 274 -33.36 -13.64 9.44
N GLY A 275 -32.11 -13.86 9.08
CA GLY A 275 -31.69 -14.62 7.91
C GLY A 275 -31.75 -13.86 6.58
N THR A 276 -32.09 -12.56 6.59
CA THR A 276 -32.10 -11.73 5.38
C THR A 276 -30.94 -10.76 5.31
N THR A 277 -30.80 -10.09 4.18
CA THR A 277 -29.82 -9.05 3.96
C THR A 277 -30.48 -7.68 3.79
N SER A 278 -29.76 -6.62 4.14
CA SER A 278 -30.11 -5.24 3.86
C SER A 278 -28.89 -4.49 3.37
N LYS A 279 -29.09 -3.31 2.78
CA LYS A 279 -28.01 -2.46 2.28
C LYS A 279 -28.00 -1.11 3.00
N LEU A 280 -26.82 -0.73 3.50
CA LEU A 280 -26.56 0.58 4.07
C LEU A 280 -25.71 1.38 3.10
N ILE A 281 -26.15 2.58 2.77
CA ILE A 281 -25.46 3.48 1.84
C ILE A 281 -24.84 4.61 2.64
N ALA A 282 -23.52 4.79 2.47
CA ALA A 282 -22.80 5.87 3.10
C ALA A 282 -22.35 6.89 2.04
N LYS A 283 -22.53 8.17 2.32
CA LYS A 283 -22.11 9.28 1.48
C LYS A 283 -21.14 10.16 2.25
N VAL A 284 -19.96 10.37 1.67
CA VAL A 284 -18.93 11.25 2.21
C VAL A 284 -19.11 12.67 1.67
N SER A 285 -18.91 13.67 2.51
CA SER A 285 -18.96 15.07 2.13
C SER A 285 -17.64 15.77 2.51
N PRO A 286 -17.18 16.74 1.69
CA PRO A 286 -17.75 17.23 0.44
C PRO A 286 -17.58 16.26 -0.73
N ASP A 287 -18.46 16.36 -1.72
CA ASP A 287 -18.49 15.41 -2.87
C ASP A 287 -17.26 15.48 -3.78
N ASN A 288 -16.50 16.56 -3.73
CA ASN A 288 -15.32 16.78 -4.57
C ASN A 288 -13.99 16.36 -3.92
N ILE A 289 -14.04 15.49 -2.93
CA ILE A 289 -12.83 14.87 -2.37
C ILE A 289 -12.38 13.69 -3.23
N LYS A 290 -11.07 13.48 -3.34
CA LYS A 290 -10.48 12.38 -4.11
C LYS A 290 -10.69 11.04 -3.42
N ASN A 291 -10.46 10.99 -2.11
CA ASN A 291 -10.57 9.76 -1.33
C ASN A 291 -11.92 9.70 -0.60
N LYS A 292 -12.84 8.90 -1.13
CA LYS A 292 -14.18 8.66 -0.56
C LYS A 292 -14.29 7.28 0.08
N ARG A 293 -13.18 6.61 0.36
CA ARG A 293 -13.19 5.26 0.86
C ARG A 293 -13.77 5.19 2.27
N ILE A 294 -14.66 4.24 2.46
CA ILE A 294 -15.37 4.00 3.72
C ILE A 294 -15.19 2.53 4.09
N TYR A 295 -14.92 2.30 5.36
CA TYR A 295 -14.89 0.97 5.97
C TYR A 295 -16.11 0.77 6.82
N PHE A 296 -16.77 -0.37 6.70
CA PHE A 296 -17.89 -0.75 7.55
C PHE A 296 -17.45 -1.78 8.58
N ALA A 297 -17.93 -1.64 9.80
CA ALA A 297 -17.71 -2.59 10.88
C ALA A 297 -18.98 -2.77 11.72
N SER A 298 -19.19 -4.00 12.20
CA SER A 298 -20.23 -4.32 13.17
C SER A 298 -19.64 -4.49 14.55
N ASN A 299 -20.26 -3.90 15.57
CA ASN A 299 -19.88 -4.08 16.97
C ASN A 299 -20.37 -5.43 17.54
N ASN A 300 -21.32 -6.11 16.85
CA ASN A 300 -21.85 -7.40 17.25
C ASN A 300 -22.08 -8.29 16.02
N LYS A 301 -21.04 -9.02 15.64
CA LYS A 301 -21.04 -9.89 14.45
C LYS A 301 -21.94 -11.15 14.60
N GLU A 302 -22.28 -11.53 15.82
CA GLU A 302 -23.20 -12.63 16.08
C GLU A 302 -24.64 -12.26 15.73
N VAL A 303 -25.00 -10.99 15.87
CA VAL A 303 -26.31 -10.45 15.50
C VAL A 303 -26.36 -10.07 14.03
N ALA A 304 -25.41 -9.27 13.57
CA ALA A 304 -25.34 -8.85 12.16
C ALA A 304 -23.89 -8.62 11.72
N THR A 305 -23.55 -9.07 10.53
CA THR A 305 -22.30 -8.73 9.84
C THR A 305 -22.53 -7.69 8.74
N VAL A 306 -21.47 -7.03 8.34
CA VAL A 306 -21.48 -6.09 7.20
C VAL A 306 -20.24 -6.33 6.34
N ASN A 307 -20.39 -6.27 5.02
CA ASN A 307 -19.28 -6.34 4.07
C ASN A 307 -18.82 -4.94 3.64
N GLU A 308 -17.75 -4.89 2.85
CA GLU A 308 -17.13 -3.63 2.37
C GLU A 308 -18.06 -2.79 1.48
N CYS A 309 -19.09 -3.42 0.90
CA CYS A 309 -20.10 -2.74 0.10
C CYS A 309 -21.28 -2.20 0.92
N GLY A 310 -21.25 -2.33 2.27
CA GLY A 310 -22.33 -1.94 3.15
C GLY A 310 -23.52 -2.90 3.14
N GLU A 311 -23.34 -4.13 2.66
CA GLU A 311 -24.37 -5.16 2.68
C GLU A 311 -24.35 -5.86 4.04
N ILE A 312 -25.49 -5.80 4.75
CA ILE A 312 -25.68 -6.30 6.10
C ILE A 312 -26.37 -7.66 6.03
N THR A 313 -25.85 -8.64 6.77
CA THR A 313 -26.48 -9.96 6.92
C THR A 313 -26.90 -10.15 8.36
N ALA A 314 -28.19 -10.48 8.58
CA ALA A 314 -28.77 -10.70 9.90
C ALA A 314 -28.68 -12.19 10.32
N HIS A 315 -27.96 -12.48 11.40
CA HIS A 315 -27.64 -13.85 11.85
C HIS A 315 -28.42 -14.31 13.06
N SER A 316 -28.68 -13.42 14.03
CA SER A 316 -29.48 -13.75 15.23
C SER A 316 -30.28 -12.55 15.71
N LEU A 317 -31.32 -12.82 16.52
CA LEU A 317 -32.15 -11.77 17.09
C LEU A 317 -31.32 -10.89 18.04
N GLY A 318 -31.57 -9.59 18.02
CA GLY A 318 -30.85 -8.64 18.87
C GLY A 318 -30.53 -7.33 18.15
N THR A 319 -29.55 -6.63 18.65
CA THR A 319 -29.10 -5.35 18.09
C THR A 319 -27.62 -5.36 17.77
N ALA A 320 -27.25 -4.73 16.68
CA ALA A 320 -25.86 -4.45 16.31
C ALA A 320 -25.75 -3.02 15.77
N ASP A 321 -24.68 -2.32 16.10
CA ASP A 321 -24.36 -1.05 15.50
C ASP A 321 -23.38 -1.26 14.35
N ILE A 322 -23.76 -0.80 13.17
CA ILE A 322 -22.92 -0.79 11.99
C ILE A 322 -22.30 0.60 11.84
N THR A 323 -21.01 0.68 11.97
CA THR A 323 -20.25 1.94 11.86
C THR A 323 -19.55 2.02 10.52
N ALA A 324 -19.76 3.12 9.81
CA ALA A 324 -19.02 3.55 8.63
C ALA A 324 -17.91 4.51 9.06
N THR A 325 -16.67 4.25 8.66
CA THR A 325 -15.48 5.03 9.03
C THR A 325 -14.76 5.49 7.77
N SER A 326 -14.35 6.75 7.70
CA SER A 326 -13.48 7.25 6.61
C SER A 326 -12.10 6.60 6.66
N GLU A 327 -11.40 6.52 5.53
CA GLU A 327 -10.06 5.93 5.45
C GLU A 327 -9.07 6.57 6.44
N ASN A 328 -9.18 7.86 6.67
CA ASN A 328 -8.36 8.57 7.65
C ASN A 328 -8.75 8.27 9.11
N GLY A 329 -9.79 7.45 9.34
CA GLY A 329 -10.22 7.00 10.67
C GLY A 329 -10.89 8.07 11.54
N ASN A 330 -10.97 9.32 11.06
CA ASN A 330 -11.36 10.47 11.89
C ASN A 330 -12.85 10.78 11.85
N ILE A 331 -13.56 10.30 10.84
CA ILE A 331 -15.00 10.58 10.64
C ILE A 331 -15.76 9.27 10.63
N THR A 332 -16.78 9.20 11.47
CA THR A 332 -17.63 8.01 11.59
C THR A 332 -19.12 8.37 11.53
N ALA A 333 -19.93 7.42 11.09
CA ALA A 333 -21.39 7.45 11.21
C ALA A 333 -21.89 6.05 11.54
N THR A 334 -22.92 5.95 12.37
CA THR A 334 -23.43 4.66 12.87
C THR A 334 -24.90 4.50 12.55
N CYS A 335 -25.27 3.28 12.15
CA CYS A 335 -26.65 2.83 11.97
C CYS A 335 -26.92 1.68 12.93
N LYS A 336 -28.03 1.77 13.68
CA LYS A 336 -28.48 0.71 14.59
C LYS A 336 -29.31 -0.31 13.82
N ILE A 337 -28.86 -1.56 13.78
CA ILE A 337 -29.58 -2.69 13.18
C ILE A 337 -30.29 -3.47 14.29
N ILE A 338 -31.58 -3.70 14.09
CA ILE A 338 -32.44 -4.47 14.99
C ILE A 338 -32.91 -5.69 14.22
N VAL A 339 -32.38 -6.85 14.57
CA VAL A 339 -32.82 -8.11 13.93
C VAL A 339 -34.06 -8.64 14.62
N VAL A 340 -35.12 -8.81 13.84
CA VAL A 340 -36.46 -9.21 14.31
C VAL A 340 -36.94 -10.48 13.60
N LYS A 341 -37.92 -11.18 14.21
CA LYS A 341 -38.57 -12.34 13.57
C LYS A 341 -39.64 -11.95 12.55
N THR A 342 -40.33 -10.82 12.78
CA THR A 342 -41.36 -10.28 11.91
C THR A 342 -41.23 -8.77 11.86
N LEU A 343 -41.62 -8.15 10.74
CA LEU A 343 -41.60 -6.69 10.58
C LEU A 343 -42.87 -6.00 11.09
N ASP A 344 -43.92 -6.80 11.35
CA ASP A 344 -45.19 -6.27 11.85
C ASP A 344 -45.14 -6.12 13.38
N GLN A 345 -44.71 -4.97 13.83
CA GLN A 345 -45.22 -4.31 15.05
C GLN A 345 -44.83 -2.83 15.00
N THR A 346 -45.81 -1.96 14.82
CA THR A 346 -45.75 -0.55 15.16
C THR A 346 -45.56 -0.44 16.67
N ASP A 347 -44.33 -0.10 17.07
CA ASP A 347 -44.00 0.16 18.48
C ASP A 347 -44.44 1.59 18.85
N ASP A 348 -45.75 1.74 19.09
CA ASP A 348 -46.35 2.85 19.84
C ASP A 348 -47.03 2.30 21.10
N GLN A 349 -46.25 1.84 22.05
CA GLN A 349 -46.69 1.75 23.44
C GLN A 349 -45.50 2.04 24.36
N PRO A 350 -45.64 3.03 25.26
CA PRO A 350 -44.65 3.23 26.29
C PRO A 350 -44.65 2.03 27.26
N GLU A 351 -43.45 1.57 27.55
CA GLU A 351 -43.15 0.53 28.53
C GLU A 351 -43.83 0.88 29.86
N LYS A 352 -44.89 0.11 30.24
CA LYS A 352 -45.50 0.21 31.57
C LYS A 352 -44.49 -0.33 32.58
N GLU A 353 -44.04 0.55 33.47
CA GLU A 353 -43.39 0.15 34.72
C GLU A 353 -44.16 -0.95 35.45
N PRO A 354 -43.51 -1.97 35.97
CA PRO A 354 -44.18 -2.98 36.80
C PRO A 354 -44.64 -2.33 38.11
N THR A 355 -45.96 -2.23 38.28
CA THR A 355 -46.60 -1.81 39.52
C THR A 355 -46.22 -2.77 40.63
N LYS A 356 -45.60 -2.23 41.67
CA LYS A 356 -45.41 -2.89 42.97
C LYS A 356 -46.75 -3.20 43.60
N GLU A 357 -47.06 -4.49 43.81
CA GLU A 357 -48.09 -4.90 44.75
C GLU A 357 -47.59 -4.70 46.20
N PRO A 358 -48.51 -4.29 47.15
CA PRO A 358 -48.12 -4.00 48.50
C PRO A 358 -47.97 -5.28 49.35
N ALA A 359 -46.97 -5.21 50.21
CA ALA A 359 -46.65 -6.21 51.21
C ALA A 359 -47.78 -6.52 52.18
N GLY A 360 -48.13 -7.81 52.32
CA GLY A 360 -48.85 -8.36 53.46
C GLY A 360 -47.87 -8.89 54.47
N ALA A 361 -47.99 -8.39 55.68
CA ALA A 361 -47.22 -8.78 56.87
C ALA A 361 -47.56 -10.17 57.40
N ILE A 362 -46.62 -10.73 58.18
CA ILE A 362 -46.74 -11.49 59.43
C ILE A 362 -45.75 -12.71 59.40
N THR A 363 -44.88 -12.74 60.23
CA THR A 363 -44.42 -13.06 61.59
C THR A 363 -43.34 -14.15 61.66
N ASN A 364 -42.33 -13.78 62.44
CA ASN A 364 -41.51 -14.53 63.36
C ASN A 364 -41.04 -15.97 63.10
N GLY A 365 -39.78 -16.11 63.22
CA GLY A 365 -39.09 -17.38 63.45
C GLY A 365 -37.58 -17.26 63.55
N ASN A 366 -37.17 -16.88 64.70
CA ASN A 366 -35.83 -16.80 65.30
C ASN A 366 -34.96 -18.05 65.01
N VAL A 367 -33.67 -17.83 65.00
CA VAL A 367 -32.57 -18.44 65.77
C VAL A 367 -31.34 -18.86 64.98
N ASN A 368 -30.31 -18.07 65.29
CA ASN A 368 -28.92 -18.42 65.57
C ASN A 368 -28.02 -19.17 64.55
N ASN A 369 -26.97 -18.47 64.29
CA ASN A 369 -25.57 -18.62 64.82
C ASN A 369 -24.68 -19.55 64.00
N SER A 370 -23.66 -19.15 63.58
CA SER A 370 -22.32 -18.91 64.09
C SER A 370 -21.25 -19.06 63.01
N ASN A 371 -20.37 -18.07 62.96
CA ASN A 371 -18.91 -18.17 62.95
C ASN A 371 -18.20 -19.21 62.09
N ASN A 372 -17.30 -18.79 61.22
CA ASN A 372 -15.86 -18.52 61.47
C ASN A 372 -15.13 -18.34 60.15
N LYS A 373 -14.43 -17.24 60.00
CA LYS A 373 -12.96 -17.03 60.02
C LYS A 373 -12.09 -18.13 59.43
N SER A 374 -11.33 -17.74 58.44
CA SER A 374 -9.84 -17.57 58.41
C SER A 374 -9.36 -17.82 56.98
N ASP A 375 -8.70 -16.91 56.41
CA ASP A 375 -7.29 -16.49 56.49
C ASP A 375 -6.35 -17.24 55.53
N LEU A 376 -5.61 -16.41 54.76
CA LEU A 376 -4.22 -16.59 54.29
C LEU A 376 -3.99 -17.61 53.14
N SER A 377 -3.35 -17.31 52.09
CA SER A 377 -2.11 -16.63 51.75
C SER A 377 -1.61 -17.02 50.37
N GLN A 378 -1.06 -16.03 49.69
CA GLN A 378 0.12 -16.06 48.82
C GLN A 378 0.42 -17.26 47.91
N GLY A 379 0.69 -16.90 46.67
CA GLY A 379 1.45 -17.75 45.76
C GLY A 379 1.67 -17.13 44.37
N HIS A 380 2.67 -16.28 44.30
CA HIS A 380 3.36 -15.88 43.07
C HIS A 380 3.76 -17.09 42.23
N LYS A 381 3.51 -17.07 40.93
CA LYS A 381 4.46 -17.58 39.93
C LYS A 381 4.22 -16.96 38.55
N THR A 382 5.21 -16.20 38.15
CA THR A 382 5.56 -15.80 36.80
C THR A 382 5.74 -17.01 35.89
N ASN A 383 5.23 -16.94 34.67
CA ASN A 383 5.79 -17.70 33.56
C ASN A 383 5.87 -16.85 32.29
N ASN A 384 7.11 -16.59 31.95
CA ASN A 384 7.59 -16.16 30.66
C ASN A 384 7.16 -17.16 29.59
N SER A 385 6.59 -16.69 28.50
CA SER A 385 6.61 -17.41 27.23
C SER A 385 7.20 -16.55 26.15
N LYS A 386 8.24 -17.08 25.57
CA LYS A 386 9.09 -16.58 24.50
C LYS A 386 8.28 -16.17 23.26
N LYS A 387 8.63 -15.02 22.73
CA LYS A 387 8.38 -14.66 21.33
C LYS A 387 9.34 -15.46 20.46
N GLU A 388 8.82 -16.26 19.57
CA GLU A 388 9.57 -16.78 18.43
C GLU A 388 9.40 -15.83 17.24
N ASN A 389 10.52 -15.29 16.81
CA ASN A 389 10.63 -14.54 15.56
C ASN A 389 10.68 -15.54 14.41
N ILE A 390 9.72 -15.45 13.50
CA ILE A 390 9.78 -16.13 12.22
C ILE A 390 10.36 -15.13 11.21
N THR A 391 11.57 -15.40 10.79
CA THR A 391 12.24 -14.71 9.68
C THR A 391 11.87 -15.46 8.41
N ILE A 392 11.25 -14.79 7.44
CA ILE A 392 11.07 -15.29 6.08
C ILE A 392 12.11 -14.60 5.21
N SER A 393 12.98 -15.40 4.67
CA SER A 393 13.98 -15.03 3.66
C SER A 393 13.36 -14.91 2.27
#